data_91efca7ca2c2ead64462c4112c0601f2
#
_entry.id   91efca7ca2c2ead64462c4112c0601f2
#
_cell.length_a   1.000
_cell.length_b   1.000
_cell.length_c   1.000
_cell.angle_alpha   90.00
_cell.angle_beta   90.00
_cell.angle_gamma   90.00
#
_symmetry.space_group_name_H-M   'P 1'
#
loop_
_entity.id
_entity.type
_entity.pdbx_description
1 polymer ?
#
loop_
_entity_poly.entity_id
_entity_poly.type
_entity_poly.pdbx_seq_one_letter_code
_entity_poly.pdbx_strand_id
1 'polypeptide(L)'
;MKRILPILLSLLLLTGCGGNSADGYQQITQEEAKEMMDTQEVIILDVREQDEYDSGHIPGAVLLPVGSIDEDTATEVIPEKDSTVLVYCRSGNRNKTASSALAELGY
;
A
#
# COMPACT_ATOMS: atom_id res chain seq x y z
N MET A 1 -17.73 -8.77 -13.44
CA MET A 1 -17.07 -8.70 -13.31
C MET A 1 -16.36 -7.85 -13.36
N LYS A 2 -15.65 -7.45 -13.25
CA LYS A 2 -14.93 -6.57 -13.30
C LYS A 2 -13.82 -6.79 -13.68
N ARG A 3 -13.19 -6.39 -14.30
CA ARG A 3 -12.12 -6.57 -14.66
C ARG A 3 -11.36 -5.60 -14.39
N ILE A 4 -10.44 -5.53 -14.09
CA ILE A 4 -9.61 -4.65 -13.67
C ILE A 4 -8.71 -4.30 -14.66
N LEU A 5 -8.54 -3.18 -15.02
CA LEU A 5 -7.63 -2.80 -15.88
C LEU A 5 -6.47 -2.39 -15.35
N PRO A 6 -5.43 -2.68 -15.63
CA PRO A 6 -4.19 -2.41 -15.06
C PRO A 6 -3.68 -1.11 -15.35
N ILE A 7 -4.09 -0.15 -14.98
CA ILE A 7 -3.48 1.07 -15.16
C ILE A 7 -2.61 1.40 -14.16
N LEU A 8 -1.52 1.84 -14.31
CA LEU A 8 -0.62 2.12 -13.34
C LEU A 8 -0.85 3.29 -12.69
N LEU A 9 -0.70 3.53 -11.66
CA LEU A 9 -0.86 4.58 -10.92
C LEU A 9 -0.16 4.66 -9.73
N SER A 10 -0.36 5.40 -8.78
CA SER A 10 0.44 5.52 -7.58
C SER A 10 -0.07 4.64 -6.49
N LEU A 11 -1.02 3.84 -6.70
CA LEU A 11 -1.50 2.94 -5.67
C LEU A 11 -1.06 1.53 -5.95
N LEU A 12 -0.59 0.85 -4.93
CA LEU A 12 -0.14 -0.52 -5.04
C LEU A 12 -0.87 -1.38 -4.04
N LEU A 13 -1.05 -2.60 -4.38
CA LEU A 13 -1.74 -3.54 -3.54
C LEU A 13 -0.80 -4.64 -3.10
N LEU A 14 -0.74 -4.89 -1.80
CA LEU A 14 0.03 -5.98 -1.29
C LEU A 14 -0.94 -7.00 -0.76
N THR A 15 -0.78 -8.24 -1.14
CA THR A 15 -1.62 -9.25 -0.59
C THR A 15 -0.75 -10.33 -0.09
N GLY A 16 -1.15 -10.97 0.87
CA GLY A 16 -0.36 -11.97 1.49
C GLY A 16 -0.25 -13.23 0.69
N CYS A 17 -1.02 -13.38 -0.32
CA CYS A 17 -0.85 -14.57 -0.99
C CYS A 17 -0.89 -14.32 -2.38
N GLY A 18 -0.91 -14.48 -3.16
CA GLY A 18 -0.98 -14.27 -4.41
C GLY A 18 -0.11 -13.71 -5.14
N GLY A 19 0.74 -13.40 -4.89
CA GLY A 19 1.57 -12.64 -5.55
C GLY A 19 1.91 -13.00 -6.84
N ASN A 20 1.38 -12.58 -7.78
CA ASN A 20 1.84 -12.88 -8.96
C ASN A 20 2.73 -11.91 -9.47
N SER A 21 3.06 -10.83 -8.93
CA SER A 21 4.02 -9.92 -9.42
C SER A 21 5.38 -10.37 -9.03
N ALA A 22 6.34 -10.17 -9.85
CA ALA A 22 7.69 -10.56 -9.52
C ALA A 22 8.19 -9.79 -8.32
N ASP A 23 7.64 -8.60 -8.09
CA ASP A 23 8.09 -7.80 -6.97
C ASP A 23 7.29 -8.07 -5.71
N GLY A 24 6.33 -8.95 -5.74
CA GLY A 24 5.56 -9.27 -4.55
C GLY A 24 4.40 -8.34 -4.30
N TYR A 25 4.07 -7.48 -5.25
CA TYR A 25 2.94 -6.59 -5.10
C TYR A 25 2.34 -6.33 -6.49
N GLN A 26 1.18 -5.70 -6.52
CA GLN A 26 0.50 -5.39 -7.76
C GLN A 26 0.20 -3.92 -7.84
N GLN A 27 0.23 -3.36 -9.03
CA GLN A 27 -0.18 -1.98 -9.21
C GLN A 27 -1.64 -1.99 -9.58
N ILE A 28 -2.42 -1.12 -8.97
CA ILE A 28 -3.85 -1.06 -9.25
C ILE A 28 -4.22 0.39 -9.53
N THR A 29 -5.40 0.60 -10.08
CA THR A 29 -5.87 1.94 -10.37
C THR A 29 -6.43 2.56 -9.11
N GLN A 30 -6.62 3.87 -9.15
CA GLN A 30 -7.24 4.56 -8.04
C GLN A 30 -8.69 4.10 -7.88
N GLU A 31 -9.35 3.81 -8.97
CA GLU A 31 -10.74 3.34 -8.91
C GLU A 31 -10.82 1.99 -8.24
N GLU A 32 -9.88 1.11 -8.58
CA GLU A 32 -9.86 -0.21 -7.96
C GLU A 32 -9.57 -0.09 -6.46
N ALA A 33 -8.66 0.81 -6.10
CA ALA A 33 -8.33 1.00 -4.71
C ALA A 33 -9.54 1.52 -3.95
N LYS A 34 -10.26 2.46 -4.54
CA LYS A 34 -11.42 3.00 -3.87
C LYS A 34 -12.48 1.95 -3.67
N GLU A 35 -12.68 1.12 -4.65
CA GLU A 35 -13.65 0.06 -4.52
C GLU A 35 -13.25 -0.91 -3.42
N MET A 36 -11.98 -1.22 -3.30
CA MET A 36 -11.51 -2.10 -2.24
C MET A 36 -11.71 -1.46 -0.87
N MET A 37 -11.47 -0.15 -0.77
CA MET A 37 -11.71 0.53 0.49
C MET A 37 -13.17 0.49 0.88
N ASP A 38 -14.06 0.52 -0.10
CA ASP A 38 -15.49 0.55 0.19
C ASP A 38 -16.06 -0.84 0.49
N THR A 39 -15.44 -1.88 0.00
CA THR A 39 -16.04 -3.22 0.08
C THR A 39 -15.24 -4.22 0.88
N GLN A 40 -14.02 -3.91 1.28
CA GLN A 40 -13.17 -4.86 1.99
C GLN A 40 -12.50 -4.18 3.15
N GLU A 41 -11.98 -4.99 4.05
CA GLU A 41 -11.17 -4.45 5.10
C GLU A 41 -9.78 -4.34 4.58
N VAL A 42 -9.24 -3.15 4.49
CA VAL A 42 -7.89 -2.95 3.99
C VAL A 42 -7.19 -1.97 4.89
N ILE A 43 -5.88 -2.04 4.93
CA ILE A 43 -5.05 -1.07 5.62
C ILE A 43 -4.55 -0.12 4.55
N ILE A 44 -4.79 1.18 4.71
CA ILE A 44 -4.35 2.17 3.76
C ILE A 44 -3.08 2.78 4.31
N LEU A 45 -2.00 2.60 3.61
CA LEU A 45 -0.68 3.02 4.08
C LEU A 45 -0.17 4.19 3.28
N ASP A 46 0.10 5.29 3.96
CA ASP A 46 0.65 6.49 3.34
C ASP A 46 2.14 6.48 3.62
N VAL A 47 2.95 6.38 2.58
CA VAL A 47 4.40 6.27 2.78
C VAL A 47 5.11 7.58 2.44
N ARG A 48 4.37 8.69 2.49
CA ARG A 48 4.97 10.00 2.30
C ARG A 48 5.57 10.47 3.62
N GLU A 49 6.00 11.72 3.67
CA GLU A 49 6.57 12.24 4.89
C GLU A 49 5.50 12.79 5.80
N GLN A 50 5.87 13.02 7.03
CA GLN A 50 4.92 13.48 8.03
C GLN A 50 4.24 14.78 7.65
N ASP A 51 4.97 15.74 7.12
CA ASP A 51 4.37 17.02 6.76
C ASP A 51 3.40 16.88 5.60
N GLU A 52 3.66 15.96 4.70
CA GLU A 52 2.73 15.70 3.61
C GLU A 52 1.46 15.07 4.14
N TYR A 53 1.61 14.13 5.05
CA TYR A 53 0.48 13.46 5.67
C TYR A 53 -0.38 14.47 6.42
N ASP A 54 0.26 15.38 7.15
CA ASP A 54 -0.45 16.38 7.93
C ASP A 54 -1.20 17.35 7.05
N SER A 55 -0.71 17.60 5.86
CA SER A 55 -1.38 18.52 4.95
C SER A 55 -2.63 17.92 4.32
N GLY A 56 -2.77 16.65 4.39
CA GLY A 56 -3.95 15.99 3.84
C GLY A 56 -3.61 14.58 3.47
N HIS A 57 -4.48 13.64 3.78
CA HIS A 57 -4.25 12.23 3.45
C HIS A 57 -5.60 11.56 3.30
N ILE A 58 -5.60 10.37 2.77
CA ILE A 58 -6.82 9.60 2.59
C ILE A 58 -7.39 9.30 3.96
N PRO A 59 -8.67 9.51 4.20
CA PRO A 59 -9.27 9.22 5.50
C PRO A 59 -9.01 7.77 5.89
N GLY A 60 -8.54 7.59 7.10
CA GLY A 60 -8.23 6.26 7.59
C GLY A 60 -6.84 5.78 7.26
N ALA A 61 -6.07 6.53 6.50
CA ALA A 61 -4.72 6.09 6.16
C ALA A 61 -3.79 6.22 7.35
N VAL A 62 -2.86 5.28 7.44
CA VAL A 62 -1.87 5.26 8.49
C VAL A 62 -0.55 5.66 7.88
N LEU A 63 0.20 6.48 8.57
CA LEU A 63 1.47 6.98 8.06
C LEU A 63 2.61 6.02 8.39
N LEU A 64 3.39 5.69 7.38
CA LEU A 64 4.65 4.97 7.59
C LEU A 64 5.59 5.41 6.48
N PRO A 65 6.39 6.45 6.71
CA PRO A 65 7.25 6.99 5.65
C PRO A 65 8.18 5.92 5.09
N VAL A 66 8.41 5.99 3.79
CA VAL A 66 9.17 4.96 3.11
C VAL A 66 10.55 4.76 3.74
N GLY A 67 11.17 5.79 4.23
CA GLY A 67 12.49 5.66 4.83
C GLY A 67 12.47 5.07 6.22
N SER A 68 11.30 4.85 6.79
CA SER A 68 11.19 4.33 8.14
C SER A 68 10.72 2.89 8.18
N ILE A 69 10.57 2.23 7.05
CA ILE A 69 10.02 0.89 7.04
C ILE A 69 11.04 -0.12 7.47
N ASP A 70 10.73 -0.84 8.54
CA ASP A 70 11.55 -1.98 8.95
C ASP A 70 10.60 -2.95 9.66
N GLU A 71 11.13 -4.03 10.17
CA GLU A 71 10.29 -5.08 10.76
C GLU A 71 9.45 -4.52 11.91
N ASP A 72 10.05 -3.69 12.75
CA ASP A 72 9.34 -3.19 13.91
C ASP A 72 8.27 -2.19 13.55
N THR A 73 8.56 -1.25 12.67
CA THR A 73 7.59 -0.23 12.31
C THR A 73 6.45 -0.84 11.50
N ALA A 74 6.78 -1.78 10.62
CA ALA A 74 5.74 -2.42 9.82
C ALA A 74 4.82 -3.24 10.70
N THR A 75 5.36 -3.97 11.65
CA THR A 75 4.53 -4.77 12.54
C THR A 75 3.63 -3.90 13.38
N GLU A 76 4.10 -2.71 13.73
CA GLU A 76 3.30 -1.82 14.52
C GLU A 76 2.08 -1.33 13.78
N VAL A 77 2.20 -1.00 12.52
CA VAL A 77 1.06 -0.51 11.76
C VAL A 77 0.32 -1.60 11.01
N ILE A 78 0.97 -2.71 10.70
CA ILE A 78 0.35 -3.83 10.02
C ILE A 78 0.69 -5.10 10.80
N PRO A 79 -0.04 -5.38 11.85
CA PRO A 79 0.31 -6.51 12.73
C PRO A 79 0.22 -7.86 12.03
N GLU A 80 -0.66 -8.00 11.05
CA GLU A 80 -0.84 -9.29 10.43
C GLU A 80 -0.32 -9.28 9.02
N LYS A 81 0.55 -10.20 8.71
CA LYS A 81 1.21 -10.21 7.42
C LYS A 81 0.31 -10.61 6.27
N ASP A 82 -0.82 -11.21 6.57
CA ASP A 82 -1.75 -11.55 5.51
C ASP A 82 -2.80 -10.47 5.28
N SER A 83 -2.63 -9.30 5.87
CA SER A 83 -3.55 -8.20 5.65
C SER A 83 -3.46 -7.70 4.23
N THR A 84 -4.55 -7.17 3.72
CA THR A 84 -4.54 -6.50 2.43
C THR A 84 -4.14 -5.06 2.68
N VAL A 85 -3.07 -4.62 2.07
CA VAL A 85 -2.52 -3.30 2.31
C VAL A 85 -2.48 -2.52 1.02
N LEU A 86 -3.05 -1.33 1.02
CA LEU A 86 -3.00 -0.43 -0.12
C LEU A 86 -1.96 0.63 0.21
N VAL A 87 -0.95 0.75 -0.63
CA VAL A 87 0.17 1.63 -0.38
C VAL A 87 0.16 2.78 -1.37
N TYR A 88 0.22 4.01 -0.90
CA TYR A 88 0.22 5.11 -1.82
C TYR A 88 1.22 6.20 -1.45
N CYS A 89 1.63 6.97 -2.45
CA CYS A 89 2.43 8.15 -2.26
C CYS A 89 1.98 9.14 -3.32
N ARG A 90 2.79 10.23 -3.51
CA ARG A 90 2.36 11.23 -4.41
C ARG A 90 2.71 10.94 -5.83
N SER A 91 3.89 10.52 -6.11
CA SER A 91 4.39 10.40 -7.46
C SER A 91 4.47 8.99 -7.99
N GLY A 92 4.23 8.01 -7.18
CA GLY A 92 4.31 6.65 -7.65
C GLY A 92 5.68 6.03 -7.53
N ASN A 93 6.64 6.71 -6.94
CA ASN A 93 7.97 6.14 -6.76
C ASN A 93 8.17 5.62 -5.36
N ARG A 94 7.81 6.39 -4.37
CA ARG A 94 8.01 5.97 -2.98
C ARG A 94 7.16 4.76 -2.64
N ASN A 95 5.95 4.66 -3.22
CA ASN A 95 5.11 3.53 -2.90
C ASN A 95 5.67 2.25 -3.50
N LYS A 96 6.40 2.31 -4.61
CA LYS A 96 7.02 1.11 -5.16
C LYS A 96 8.14 0.64 -4.27
N THR A 97 8.97 1.55 -3.80
CA THR A 97 10.05 1.20 -2.90
C THR A 97 9.48 0.64 -1.60
N ALA A 98 8.44 1.27 -1.08
CA ALA A 98 7.82 0.83 0.16
C ALA A 98 7.20 -0.55 -0.01
N SER A 99 6.53 -0.78 -1.12
CA SER A 99 5.88 -2.07 -1.35
C SER A 99 6.89 -3.19 -1.49
N SER A 100 8.02 -2.92 -2.14
CA SER A 100 9.08 -3.91 -2.22
C SER A 100 9.64 -4.21 -0.84
N ALA A 101 9.85 -3.19 -0.04
CA ALA A 101 10.38 -3.39 1.30
C ALA A 101 9.42 -4.22 2.14
N LEU A 102 8.14 -3.92 2.06
CA LEU A 102 7.14 -4.68 2.82
C LEU A 102 7.05 -6.12 2.32
N ALA A 103 7.15 -6.32 1.02
CA ALA A 103 7.11 -7.69 0.49
C ALA A 103 8.30 -8.50 1.00
N GLU A 104 9.45 -7.85 1.12
CA GLU A 104 10.61 -8.55 1.64
C GLU A 104 10.44 -8.91 3.11
N LEU A 105 9.62 -8.19 3.83
CA LEU A 105 9.34 -8.51 5.22
C LEU A 105 8.24 -9.56 5.37
N GLY A 106 7.68 -10.02 4.25
CA GLY A 106 6.68 -11.09 4.30
C GLY A 106 5.24 -10.64 4.12
N TYR A 107 5.05 -9.36 3.85
CA TYR A 107 3.68 -8.88 3.62
C TYR A 107 3.23 -9.18 2.20
#